data_f551cc7c67d53131902742da3aa00b1a
#
_entry.id   f551cc7c67d53131902742da3aa00b1a
#
_cell.length_a   1.000
_cell.length_b   1.000
_cell.length_c   1.000
_cell.angle_alpha   90.00
_cell.angle_beta   90.00
_cell.angle_gamma   90.00
#
_symmetry.space_group_name_H-M   'P 1'
#
loop_
_entity.id
_entity.type
_entity.pdbx_description
1 polymer ?
#
loop_
_entity_poly.entity_id
_entity_poly.type
_entity_poly.pdbx_seq_one_letter_code
_entity_poly.pdbx_strand_id
1 'polypeptide(L)'
;MTQTKSIGFIGGMKLPSTLAKYSAYLAAAQKIDSSIQGQYNFEAGFSDAAKGTQLTEQWINSKNVDVMWGDASAVDNGSRKALEAAGADTHFDIAQPIDILGDDQPTVIASTVTDWKIDQAMDEIEAGTFGGGKAITANMDNGGVTLGKFSDKVPSDVQDKINEYADQIKAGTYLSDSEIEAIQSTLG
;
A
#
# COMPACT_ATOMS: atom_id res chain seq x y z
N MET A 1 12.17 6.62 -2.73
CA MET A 1 11.40 7.77 -3.26
C MET A 1 11.22 8.86 -2.22
N THR A 2 10.90 8.54 -0.95
CA THR A 2 10.81 9.62 0.07
C THR A 2 12.11 10.42 0.18
N GLN A 3 11.99 11.74 0.20
CA GLN A 3 13.09 12.69 0.42
C GLN A 3 13.09 13.20 1.86
N THR A 4 11.93 13.21 2.49
CA THR A 4 11.72 13.72 3.84
C THR A 4 11.90 12.66 4.93
N LYS A 5 11.95 11.38 4.54
CA LYS A 5 11.95 10.20 5.42
C LYS A 5 10.68 10.10 6.28
N SER A 6 9.57 10.64 5.78
CA SER A 6 8.27 10.60 6.44
C SER A 6 7.24 10.03 5.47
N ILE A 7 6.64 8.90 5.85
CA ILE A 7 5.66 8.19 5.05
C ILE A 7 4.33 8.10 5.79
N GLY A 8 3.23 8.02 5.06
CA GLY A 8 1.89 7.98 5.64
C GLY A 8 1.08 6.76 5.20
N PHE A 9 0.17 6.32 6.07
CA PHE A 9 -0.79 5.27 5.77
C PHE A 9 -2.19 5.63 6.28
N ILE A 10 -3.17 5.56 5.42
CA ILE A 10 -4.58 5.75 5.80
C ILE A 10 -5.32 4.43 5.64
N GLY A 11 -5.88 3.91 6.73
CA GLY A 11 -6.78 2.77 6.75
C GLY A 11 -8.20 3.18 7.09
N GLY A 12 -9.18 2.55 6.46
CA GLY A 12 -10.60 2.87 6.68
C GLY A 12 -11.11 2.42 8.04
N MET A 13 -10.63 1.28 8.53
CA MET A 13 -11.01 0.70 9.83
C MET A 13 -9.79 0.05 10.50
N LYS A 14 -9.79 0.07 11.83
CA LYS A 14 -8.76 -0.61 12.64
C LYS A 14 -9.05 -2.11 12.70
N LEU A 15 -8.61 -2.84 11.68
CA LEU A 15 -8.72 -4.30 11.57
C LEU A 15 -7.33 -4.95 11.71
N PRO A 16 -7.24 -6.22 12.13
CA PRO A 16 -5.96 -6.93 12.15
C PRO A 16 -5.21 -6.87 10.80
N SER A 17 -5.93 -6.98 9.68
CA SER A 17 -5.35 -6.87 8.33
C SER A 17 -4.79 -5.48 8.03
N THR A 18 -5.49 -4.41 8.45
CA THR A 18 -5.05 -3.03 8.26
C THR A 18 -3.81 -2.72 9.09
N LEU A 19 -3.78 -3.21 10.34
CA LEU A 19 -2.61 -3.10 11.21
C LEU A 19 -1.41 -3.85 10.61
N ALA A 20 -1.61 -5.07 10.12
CA ALA A 20 -0.55 -5.86 9.49
C ALA A 20 0.01 -5.17 8.23
N LYS A 21 -0.86 -4.60 7.38
CA LYS A 21 -0.45 -3.83 6.19
C LYS A 21 0.49 -2.67 6.56
N TYR A 22 0.05 -1.81 7.49
CA TYR A 22 0.87 -0.68 7.93
C TYR A 22 2.18 -1.14 8.56
N SER A 23 2.13 -2.17 9.42
CA SER A 23 3.33 -2.67 10.11
C SER A 23 4.35 -3.21 9.12
N ALA A 24 3.92 -3.97 8.11
CA ALA A 24 4.79 -4.46 7.06
C ALA A 24 5.34 -3.33 6.18
N TYR A 25 4.51 -2.34 5.85
CA TYR A 25 4.92 -1.15 5.09
C TYR A 25 6.02 -0.37 5.81
N LEU A 26 5.83 -0.07 7.09
CA LEU A 26 6.82 0.66 7.87
C LEU A 26 8.08 -0.19 8.12
N ALA A 27 7.94 -1.48 8.44
CA ALA A 27 9.08 -2.38 8.64
C ALA A 27 9.94 -2.48 7.36
N ALA A 28 9.31 -2.62 6.20
CA ALA A 28 10.01 -2.67 4.93
C ALA A 28 10.75 -1.37 4.63
N ALA A 29 10.13 -0.22 4.88
CA ALA A 29 10.75 1.08 4.70
C ALA A 29 11.94 1.28 5.66
N GLN A 30 11.79 0.92 6.93
CA GLN A 30 12.85 1.04 7.94
C GLN A 30 13.99 0.03 7.74
N LYS A 31 13.75 -1.06 7.05
CA LYS A 31 14.82 -1.99 6.66
C LYS A 31 15.75 -1.38 5.60
N ILE A 32 15.26 -0.46 4.79
CA ILE A 32 16.05 0.31 3.82
C ILE A 32 16.74 1.49 4.51
N ASP A 33 16.00 2.25 5.31
CA ASP A 33 16.52 3.38 6.11
C ASP A 33 15.78 3.46 7.45
N SER A 34 16.47 3.09 8.53
CA SER A 34 15.90 3.03 9.88
C SER A 34 15.43 4.39 10.42
N SER A 35 15.79 5.49 9.77
CA SER A 35 15.35 6.84 10.15
C SER A 35 13.96 7.21 9.58
N ILE A 36 13.35 6.37 8.74
CA ILE A 36 12.02 6.62 8.19
C ILE A 36 10.97 6.56 9.30
N GLN A 37 10.13 7.60 9.33
CA GLN A 37 9.03 7.75 10.28
C GLN A 37 7.69 7.47 9.59
N GLY A 38 6.83 6.67 10.22
CA GLY A 38 5.48 6.38 9.74
C GLY A 38 4.42 7.19 10.45
N GLN A 39 3.50 7.78 9.69
CA GLN A 39 2.25 8.37 10.19
C GLN A 39 1.10 7.45 9.80
N TYR A 40 0.08 7.32 10.66
CA TYR A 40 -1.05 6.46 10.36
C TYR A 40 -2.38 6.97 10.92
N ASN A 41 -3.44 6.59 10.26
CA ASN A 41 -4.81 6.69 10.76
C ASN A 41 -5.58 5.42 10.34
N PHE A 42 -6.27 4.78 11.28
CA PHE A 42 -7.04 3.55 11.04
C PHE A 42 -8.55 3.77 11.20
N GLU A 43 -9.01 5.01 11.24
CA GLU A 43 -10.41 5.36 11.50
C GLU A 43 -10.94 6.37 10.48
N ALA A 44 -10.38 6.34 9.27
CA ALA A 44 -10.75 7.32 8.24
C ALA A 44 -12.13 7.05 7.64
N GLY A 45 -12.64 5.81 7.72
CA GLY A 45 -13.79 5.36 6.94
C GLY A 45 -13.41 5.10 5.48
N PHE A 46 -14.43 4.89 4.63
CA PHE A 46 -14.18 4.51 3.22
C PHE A 46 -14.82 5.45 2.20
N SER A 47 -15.65 6.39 2.61
CA SER A 47 -16.50 7.17 1.70
C SER A 47 -16.24 8.68 1.68
N ASP A 48 -15.48 9.21 2.62
CA ASP A 48 -15.26 10.67 2.77
C ASP A 48 -13.91 11.11 2.18
N ALA A 49 -13.91 11.48 0.91
CA ALA A 49 -12.71 11.99 0.24
C ALA A 49 -12.19 13.30 0.88
N ALA A 50 -13.07 14.16 1.43
CA ALA A 50 -12.64 15.40 2.07
C ALA A 50 -11.80 15.11 3.32
N LYS A 51 -12.14 14.07 4.08
CA LYS A 51 -11.35 13.60 5.21
C LYS A 51 -9.95 13.14 4.79
N GLY A 52 -9.85 12.43 3.65
CA GLY A 52 -8.56 12.02 3.08
C GLY A 52 -7.69 13.21 2.72
N THR A 53 -8.27 14.22 2.05
CA THR A 53 -7.58 15.47 1.73
C THR A 53 -7.06 16.14 3.01
N GLN A 54 -7.93 16.33 3.99
CA GLN A 54 -7.60 17.02 5.24
C GLN A 54 -6.49 16.32 6.03
N LEU A 55 -6.56 14.99 6.19
CA LEU A 55 -5.55 14.20 6.90
C LEU A 55 -4.18 14.30 6.21
N THR A 56 -4.18 14.17 4.89
CA THR A 56 -2.94 14.20 4.10
C THR A 56 -2.32 15.59 4.10
N GLU A 57 -3.10 16.67 3.91
CA GLU A 57 -2.62 18.05 4.04
C GLU A 57 -2.04 18.32 5.44
N GLN A 58 -2.70 17.85 6.49
CA GLN A 58 -2.20 17.97 7.86
C GLN A 58 -0.84 17.29 8.02
N TRP A 59 -0.67 16.09 7.48
CA TRP A 59 0.59 15.35 7.60
C TRP A 59 1.70 15.92 6.72
N ILE A 60 1.40 16.40 5.52
CA ILE A 60 2.36 17.14 4.70
C ILE A 60 2.89 18.36 5.47
N ASN A 61 1.99 19.17 6.02
CA ASN A 61 2.36 20.42 6.67
C ASN A 61 3.02 20.24 8.06
N SER A 62 2.64 19.21 8.82
CA SER A 62 3.10 19.07 10.22
C SER A 62 4.13 17.96 10.43
N LYS A 63 4.24 17.02 9.49
CA LYS A 63 5.07 15.81 9.58
C LYS A 63 5.97 15.61 8.38
N ASN A 64 5.88 16.51 7.39
CA ASN A 64 6.61 16.43 6.12
C ASN A 64 6.40 15.09 5.39
N VAL A 65 5.20 14.51 5.42
CA VAL A 65 4.90 13.28 4.69
C VAL A 65 4.96 13.56 3.20
N ASP A 66 5.72 12.77 2.46
CA ASP A 66 5.90 12.89 1.01
C ASP A 66 5.57 11.61 0.22
N VAL A 67 5.31 10.48 0.92
CA VAL A 67 4.83 9.23 0.30
C VAL A 67 3.66 8.69 1.10
N MET A 68 2.56 8.42 0.41
CA MET A 68 1.35 7.84 0.99
C MET A 68 1.06 6.45 0.45
N TRP A 69 0.45 5.62 1.27
CA TRP A 69 -0.22 4.39 0.87
C TRP A 69 -1.59 4.34 1.58
N GLY A 70 -2.66 4.06 0.85
CA GLY A 70 -4.01 4.05 1.40
C GLY A 70 -4.70 2.69 1.31
N ASP A 71 -5.59 2.41 2.27
CA ASP A 71 -6.51 1.27 2.31
C ASP A 71 -7.90 1.75 2.76
N ALA A 72 -8.40 2.80 2.10
CA ALA A 72 -9.60 3.53 2.53
C ALA A 72 -10.48 4.04 1.37
N SER A 73 -10.39 3.46 0.19
CA SER A 73 -11.29 3.71 -0.96
C SER A 73 -11.40 5.20 -1.36
N ALA A 74 -12.58 5.85 -1.18
CA ALA A 74 -12.77 7.25 -1.55
C ALA A 74 -11.87 8.21 -0.75
N VAL A 75 -11.47 7.84 0.47
CA VAL A 75 -10.53 8.62 1.28
C VAL A 75 -9.16 8.69 0.58
N ASP A 76 -8.71 7.61 -0.05
CA ASP A 76 -7.45 7.57 -0.79
C ASP A 76 -7.49 8.51 -2.01
N ASN A 77 -8.66 8.68 -2.66
CA ASN A 77 -8.83 9.67 -3.73
C ASN A 77 -8.63 11.10 -3.20
N GLY A 78 -9.09 11.37 -1.98
CA GLY A 78 -8.85 12.65 -1.32
C GLY A 78 -7.39 12.86 -0.96
N SER A 79 -6.71 11.81 -0.49
CA SER A 79 -5.27 11.83 -0.21
C SER A 79 -4.47 12.18 -1.46
N ARG A 80 -4.75 11.54 -2.61
CA ARG A 80 -4.08 11.84 -3.88
C ARG A 80 -4.26 13.29 -4.33
N LYS A 81 -5.45 13.89 -4.13
CA LYS A 81 -5.66 15.32 -4.42
C LYS A 81 -4.80 16.24 -3.56
N ALA A 82 -4.62 15.92 -2.29
CA ALA A 82 -3.74 16.69 -1.41
C ALA A 82 -2.26 16.57 -1.83
N LEU A 83 -1.81 15.37 -2.21
CA LEU A 83 -0.46 15.15 -2.73
C LEU A 83 -0.24 15.91 -4.05
N GLU A 84 -1.22 15.90 -4.96
CA GLU A 84 -1.17 16.63 -6.22
C GLU A 84 -1.07 18.14 -5.98
N ALA A 85 -1.87 18.69 -5.07
CA ALA A 85 -1.83 20.10 -4.69
C ALA A 85 -0.50 20.50 -4.04
N ALA A 86 0.14 19.58 -3.30
CA ALA A 86 1.47 19.80 -2.71
C ALA A 86 2.61 19.68 -3.74
N GLY A 87 2.38 19.02 -4.87
CA GLY A 87 3.33 18.89 -5.97
C GLY A 87 3.58 17.42 -6.36
N ALA A 88 3.02 17.01 -7.48
CA ALA A 88 3.06 15.63 -7.98
C ALA A 88 4.48 15.11 -8.34
N ASP A 89 5.49 15.98 -8.38
CA ASP A 89 6.88 15.58 -8.62
C ASP A 89 7.69 15.35 -7.33
N THR A 90 7.09 15.66 -6.19
CA THR A 90 7.73 15.54 -4.87
C THR A 90 6.89 14.79 -3.84
N HIS A 91 5.60 14.59 -4.12
CA HIS A 91 4.67 13.89 -3.25
C HIS A 91 4.01 12.74 -4.02
N PHE A 92 4.08 11.55 -3.47
CA PHE A 92 3.77 10.32 -4.18
C PHE A 92 2.73 9.45 -3.46
N ASP A 93 2.00 8.69 -4.24
CA ASP A 93 1.07 7.66 -3.76
C ASP A 93 1.44 6.27 -4.29
N ILE A 94 1.27 5.26 -3.46
CA ILE A 94 1.31 3.86 -3.84
C ILE A 94 -0.15 3.37 -3.86
N ALA A 95 -0.67 3.04 -5.02
CA ALA A 95 -2.06 2.64 -5.15
C ALA A 95 -2.30 1.16 -4.81
N GLN A 96 -3.55 0.85 -4.47
CA GLN A 96 -4.09 -0.51 -4.31
C GLN A 96 -5.62 -0.48 -4.44
N PRO A 97 -6.33 -1.58 -4.60
CA PRO A 97 -5.85 -2.93 -4.93
C PRO A 97 -5.72 -3.18 -6.42
N ILE A 98 -5.87 -2.15 -7.23
CA ILE A 98 -5.78 -2.19 -8.70
C ILE A 98 -4.70 -1.22 -9.18
N ASP A 99 -4.17 -1.49 -10.37
CA ASP A 99 -3.25 -0.57 -11.03
C ASP A 99 -4.06 0.58 -11.66
N ILE A 100 -3.86 1.78 -11.11
CA ILE A 100 -4.52 3.02 -11.56
C ILE A 100 -3.52 4.01 -12.13
N LEU A 101 -2.32 3.55 -12.47
CA LEU A 101 -1.30 4.41 -13.06
C LEU A 101 -1.80 4.98 -14.39
N GLY A 102 -1.76 6.32 -14.53
CA GLY A 102 -2.20 7.03 -15.73
C GLY A 102 -2.07 8.55 -15.57
N ASP A 103 -2.32 9.26 -16.68
CA ASP A 103 -2.17 10.73 -16.74
C ASP A 103 -3.12 11.48 -15.78
N ASP A 104 -4.22 10.85 -15.42
CA ASP A 104 -5.21 11.37 -14.46
C ASP A 104 -4.85 11.09 -13.00
N GLN A 105 -3.72 10.40 -12.76
CA GLN A 105 -3.21 10.05 -11.44
C GLN A 105 -1.72 10.45 -11.29
N PRO A 106 -1.40 11.75 -11.35
CA PRO A 106 -0.02 12.21 -11.48
C PRO A 106 0.86 11.94 -10.25
N THR A 107 0.26 11.63 -9.09
CA THR A 107 0.98 11.29 -7.85
C THR A 107 1.25 9.80 -7.71
N VAL A 108 0.55 8.95 -8.44
CA VAL A 108 0.72 7.49 -8.36
C VAL A 108 2.03 7.09 -9.01
N ILE A 109 2.91 6.45 -8.26
CA ILE A 109 4.21 6.01 -8.74
C ILE A 109 4.34 4.49 -8.89
N ALA A 110 3.51 3.74 -8.18
CA ALA A 110 3.45 2.29 -8.23
C ALA A 110 2.09 1.82 -7.69
N SER A 111 1.78 0.55 -7.91
CA SER A 111 0.57 -0.07 -7.36
C SER A 111 0.87 -1.48 -6.86
N THR A 112 0.16 -1.91 -5.82
CA THR A 112 -0.02 -3.32 -5.50
C THR A 112 -1.37 -3.78 -6.03
N VAL A 113 -1.37 -4.87 -6.79
CA VAL A 113 -2.58 -5.41 -7.42
C VAL A 113 -2.97 -6.70 -6.72
N THR A 114 -4.24 -6.79 -6.29
CA THR A 114 -4.77 -7.98 -5.65
C THR A 114 -5.76 -8.67 -6.57
N ASP A 115 -5.48 -9.91 -6.92
CA ASP A 115 -6.41 -10.82 -7.58
C ASP A 115 -7.15 -11.64 -6.51
N TRP A 116 -8.43 -11.36 -6.34
CA TRP A 116 -9.31 -12.01 -5.37
C TRP A 116 -9.72 -13.45 -5.76
N LYS A 117 -9.21 -13.96 -6.88
CA LYS A 117 -9.54 -15.29 -7.40
C LYS A 117 -11.05 -15.55 -7.59
N ILE A 118 -11.78 -14.47 -7.91
CA ILE A 118 -13.23 -14.55 -8.11
C ILE A 118 -13.55 -15.41 -9.32
N ASP A 119 -12.82 -15.23 -10.44
CA ASP A 119 -13.02 -16.00 -11.65
C ASP A 119 -12.81 -17.50 -11.41
N GLN A 120 -11.75 -17.86 -10.66
CA GLN A 120 -11.51 -19.25 -10.25
C GLN A 120 -12.69 -19.81 -9.45
N ALA A 121 -13.21 -19.04 -8.48
CA ALA A 121 -14.36 -19.47 -7.68
C ALA A 121 -15.62 -19.64 -8.54
N MET A 122 -15.82 -18.78 -9.52
CA MET A 122 -16.93 -18.88 -10.49
C MET A 122 -16.81 -20.13 -11.36
N ASP A 123 -15.63 -20.39 -11.91
CA ASP A 123 -15.35 -21.59 -12.70
C ASP A 123 -15.59 -22.87 -11.87
N GLU A 124 -15.16 -22.89 -10.62
CA GLU A 124 -15.39 -24.01 -9.71
C GLU A 124 -16.90 -24.22 -9.42
N ILE A 125 -17.68 -23.13 -9.28
CA ILE A 125 -19.15 -23.21 -9.10
C ILE A 125 -19.80 -23.78 -10.37
N GLU A 126 -19.44 -23.29 -11.54
CA GLU A 126 -19.98 -23.78 -12.82
C GLU A 126 -19.65 -25.26 -13.06
N ALA A 127 -18.43 -25.67 -12.68
CA ALA A 127 -18.00 -27.07 -12.76
C ALA A 127 -18.59 -27.98 -11.69
N GLY A 128 -19.30 -27.43 -10.69
CA GLY A 128 -19.81 -28.18 -9.53
C GLY A 128 -18.73 -28.72 -8.59
N THR A 129 -17.54 -28.12 -8.63
CA THR A 129 -16.35 -28.52 -7.82
C THR A 129 -16.03 -27.54 -6.70
N PHE A 130 -16.80 -26.46 -6.56
CA PHE A 130 -16.59 -25.47 -5.52
C PHE A 130 -16.66 -26.07 -4.13
N GLY A 131 -15.51 -26.11 -3.46
CA GLY A 131 -15.39 -26.62 -2.10
C GLY A 131 -15.58 -25.53 -1.08
N GLY A 132 -16.81 -25.22 -0.69
CA GLY A 132 -17.10 -24.24 0.36
C GLY A 132 -16.36 -24.53 1.67
N GLY A 133 -16.04 -23.47 2.44
CA GLY A 133 -15.31 -23.57 3.71
C GLY A 133 -13.80 -23.66 3.58
N LYS A 134 -13.24 -23.51 2.39
CA LYS A 134 -11.77 -23.36 2.19
C LYS A 134 -11.39 -21.88 2.22
N ALA A 135 -10.36 -21.56 2.97
CA ALA A 135 -9.70 -20.25 2.88
C ALA A 135 -8.79 -20.23 1.65
N ILE A 136 -8.95 -19.22 0.79
CA ILE A 136 -8.03 -18.94 -0.31
C ILE A 136 -7.16 -17.76 0.14
N THR A 137 -5.85 -17.96 0.21
CA THR A 137 -4.92 -16.89 0.54
C THR A 137 -4.32 -16.32 -0.75
N ALA A 138 -4.58 -15.04 -1.02
CA ALA A 138 -3.90 -14.31 -2.09
C ALA A 138 -2.51 -13.89 -1.62
N ASN A 139 -1.48 -14.34 -2.32
CA ASN A 139 -0.09 -13.96 -2.06
C ASN A 139 0.71 -13.82 -3.37
N MET A 140 1.98 -13.45 -3.28
CA MET A 140 2.81 -13.27 -4.47
C MET A 140 3.14 -14.59 -5.19
N ASP A 141 3.20 -15.72 -4.48
CA ASP A 141 3.53 -17.03 -5.06
C ASP A 141 2.45 -17.54 -5.99
N ASN A 142 1.18 -17.34 -5.61
CA ASN A 142 0.04 -17.79 -6.41
C ASN A 142 -0.52 -16.71 -7.34
N GLY A 143 0.20 -15.58 -7.50
CA GLY A 143 -0.25 -14.45 -8.30
C GLY A 143 -1.47 -13.71 -7.73
N GLY A 144 -1.86 -14.01 -6.49
CA GLY A 144 -2.96 -13.31 -5.81
C GLY A 144 -2.60 -11.88 -5.38
N VAL A 145 -1.30 -11.59 -5.26
CA VAL A 145 -0.77 -10.24 -5.11
C VAL A 145 0.36 -10.05 -6.11
N THR A 146 0.33 -8.96 -6.86
CA THR A 146 1.37 -8.61 -7.84
C THR A 146 1.72 -7.13 -7.75
N LEU A 147 2.83 -6.75 -8.36
CA LEU A 147 3.14 -5.35 -8.61
C LEU A 147 2.43 -4.89 -9.89
N GLY A 148 1.88 -3.70 -9.87
CA GLY A 148 1.43 -2.98 -11.05
C GLY A 148 2.60 -2.36 -11.81
N LYS A 149 2.29 -1.47 -12.75
CA LYS A 149 3.30 -0.72 -13.49
C LYS A 149 3.95 0.33 -12.60
N PHE A 150 5.19 0.69 -12.94
CA PHE A 150 5.88 1.85 -12.35
C PHE A 150 5.69 3.08 -13.21
N SER A 151 5.52 4.22 -12.55
CA SER A 151 5.60 5.53 -13.22
C SER A 151 7.02 5.79 -13.72
N ASP A 152 7.15 6.59 -14.79
CA ASP A 152 8.43 7.08 -15.29
C ASP A 152 9.21 7.93 -14.26
N LYS A 153 8.54 8.37 -13.19
CA LYS A 153 9.17 9.05 -12.05
C LYS A 153 9.98 8.11 -11.16
N VAL A 154 9.80 6.80 -11.27
CA VAL A 154 10.57 5.79 -10.53
C VAL A 154 11.82 5.44 -11.32
N PRO A 155 13.03 5.77 -10.84
CA PRO A 155 14.27 5.43 -11.53
C PRO A 155 14.42 3.92 -11.77
N SER A 156 15.05 3.54 -12.88
CA SER A 156 15.15 2.11 -13.27
C SER A 156 15.90 1.27 -12.23
N ASP A 157 16.92 1.81 -11.60
CA ASP A 157 17.68 1.14 -10.55
C ASP A 157 16.82 0.90 -9.29
N VAL A 158 15.84 1.78 -9.03
CA VAL A 158 14.84 1.58 -7.96
C VAL A 158 13.84 0.51 -8.34
N GLN A 159 13.37 0.49 -9.61
CA GLN A 159 12.49 -0.57 -10.11
C GLN A 159 13.15 -1.94 -10.02
N ASP A 160 14.43 -2.04 -10.41
CA ASP A 160 15.21 -3.29 -10.31
C ASP A 160 15.31 -3.78 -8.88
N LYS A 161 15.58 -2.88 -7.93
CA LYS A 161 15.59 -3.21 -6.50
C LYS A 161 14.23 -3.66 -5.96
N ILE A 162 13.14 -3.02 -6.40
CA ILE A 162 11.80 -3.44 -5.98
C ILE A 162 11.50 -4.86 -6.47
N ASN A 163 11.89 -5.19 -7.71
CA ASN A 163 11.73 -6.55 -8.24
C ASN A 163 12.57 -7.57 -7.44
N GLU A 164 13.80 -7.22 -7.07
CA GLU A 164 14.63 -8.05 -6.20
C GLU A 164 13.97 -8.28 -4.83
N TYR A 165 13.42 -7.24 -4.21
CA TYR A 165 12.70 -7.37 -2.94
C TYR A 165 11.42 -8.20 -3.09
N ALA A 166 10.71 -8.08 -4.21
CA ALA A 166 9.53 -8.92 -4.49
C ALA A 166 9.91 -10.41 -4.53
N ASP A 167 11.05 -10.76 -5.13
CA ASP A 167 11.55 -12.14 -5.13
C ASP A 167 11.95 -12.62 -3.72
N GLN A 168 12.55 -11.75 -2.91
CA GLN A 168 12.86 -12.06 -1.51
C GLN A 168 11.59 -12.23 -0.66
N ILE A 169 10.52 -11.44 -0.93
CA ILE A 169 9.22 -11.60 -0.26
C ILE A 169 8.59 -12.94 -0.62
N LYS A 170 8.61 -13.34 -1.89
CA LYS A 170 8.16 -14.67 -2.33
C LYS A 170 8.93 -15.79 -1.62
N ALA A 171 10.23 -15.63 -1.49
CA ALA A 171 11.09 -16.59 -0.79
C ALA A 171 10.94 -16.56 0.75
N GLY A 172 10.16 -15.63 1.31
CA GLY A 172 10.00 -15.45 2.76
C GLY A 172 11.28 -14.98 3.46
N THR A 173 12.18 -14.30 2.74
CA THR A 173 13.51 -13.91 3.27
C THR A 173 13.66 -12.40 3.48
N TYR A 174 12.69 -11.58 3.06
CA TYR A 174 12.80 -10.12 3.17
C TYR A 174 12.45 -9.60 4.56
N LEU A 175 11.29 -9.94 5.07
CA LEU A 175 10.82 -9.58 6.42
C LEU A 175 10.43 -10.84 7.19
N SER A 176 10.76 -10.88 8.46
CA SER A 176 10.26 -11.89 9.39
C SER A 176 8.95 -11.42 10.05
N ASP A 177 8.13 -12.37 10.49
CA ASP A 177 6.93 -12.05 11.26
C ASP A 177 7.26 -11.23 12.51
N SER A 178 8.38 -11.50 13.17
CA SER A 178 8.82 -10.76 14.36
C SER A 178 9.15 -9.28 14.06
N GLU A 179 9.68 -8.94 12.88
CA GLU A 179 9.92 -7.54 12.50
C GLU A 179 8.59 -6.80 12.31
N ILE A 180 7.59 -7.45 11.74
CA ILE A 180 6.24 -6.89 11.54
C ILE A 180 5.52 -6.76 12.89
N GLU A 181 5.54 -7.78 13.73
CA GLU A 181 4.92 -7.81 15.06
C GLU A 181 5.53 -6.76 16.00
N ALA A 182 6.82 -6.50 15.89
CA ALA A 182 7.49 -5.47 16.69
C ALA A 182 6.86 -4.08 16.45
N ILE A 183 6.53 -3.72 15.21
CA ILE A 183 5.82 -2.48 14.90
C ILE A 183 4.35 -2.59 15.31
N GLN A 184 3.69 -3.68 14.98
CA GLN A 184 2.27 -3.87 15.27
C GLN A 184 1.96 -3.75 16.78
N SER A 185 2.84 -4.24 17.63
CA SER A 185 2.70 -4.14 19.10
C SER A 185 2.70 -2.69 19.61
N THR A 186 3.22 -1.74 18.84
CA THR A 186 3.25 -0.30 19.21
C THR A 186 1.97 0.46 18.81
N LEU A 187 1.09 -0.17 18.05
CA LEU A 187 -0.08 0.51 17.45
C LEU A 187 -1.32 0.52 18.35
N GLY A 188 -1.25 0.06 19.56
CA GLY A 188 -2.20 0.18 20.68
C GLY A 188 -3.66 -0.15 20.38
#